data_bd26f9dff2f2968ead2afcc14afe15e6
#
_entry.id   bd26f9dff2f2968ead2afcc14afe15e6
#
_cell.length_a   1.000
_cell.length_b   1.000
_cell.length_c   1.000
_cell.angle_alpha   90.00
_cell.angle_beta   90.00
_cell.angle_gamma   90.00
#
_symmetry.space_group_name_H-M   'P 1'
#
loop_
_entity.id
_entity.type
_entity.pdbx_description
1 polymer ?
#
loop_
_entity_poly.entity_id
_entity_poly.type
_entity_poly.pdbx_seq_one_letter_code
_entity_poly.pdbx_strand_id
1 'polypeptide(L)'
;MAITARNQITIVDLNDAKSVQVYFTASQGFSQGYNPDTNVYTPNYPTQNNTITPKVYESGDATEHLANCTNVVYTVNGTAITASTNNANYAVNAAKQLVIKGNLTTDLNVTFTADYIDADHITSKIGGSFAVIRNVTSGALFSVVLTCPKGNIFDAAHPGNLT
;
A
#
# COMPACT_ATOMS: atom_id res chain seq x y z
N MET A 1 -63.33 -13.33 37.68
CA MET A 1 -62.19 -12.36 37.63
C MET A 1 -61.21 -12.87 36.59
N ALA A 2 -61.08 -12.19 35.45
CA ALA A 2 -60.19 -12.61 34.36
C ALA A 2 -58.80 -11.92 34.59
N ILE A 3 -57.77 -12.69 34.78
CA ILE A 3 -56.40 -12.21 34.88
C ILE A 3 -55.83 -12.09 33.47
N THR A 4 -55.70 -10.87 32.96
CA THR A 4 -55.05 -10.61 31.67
C THR A 4 -53.56 -10.38 31.92
N ALA A 5 -52.71 -11.37 31.61
CA ALA A 5 -51.28 -11.19 31.60
C ALA A 5 -50.88 -10.43 30.30
N ARG A 6 -50.33 -9.21 30.43
CA ARG A 6 -49.73 -8.47 29.31
C ARG A 6 -48.21 -8.71 29.34
N ASN A 7 -47.69 -9.46 28.37
CA ASN A 7 -46.27 -9.54 28.11
C ASN A 7 -45.89 -8.42 27.13
N GLN A 8 -45.03 -7.53 27.56
CA GLN A 8 -44.42 -6.54 26.69
C GLN A 8 -43.03 -7.06 26.30
N ILE A 9 -42.83 -7.38 25.05
CA ILE A 9 -41.50 -7.67 24.50
C ILE A 9 -40.96 -6.35 23.97
N THR A 10 -39.92 -5.83 24.61
CA THR A 10 -39.14 -4.73 24.07
C THR A 10 -38.12 -5.33 23.09
N ILE A 11 -38.32 -5.15 21.81
CA ILE A 11 -37.28 -5.44 20.80
C ILE A 11 -36.30 -4.28 20.88
N VAL A 12 -35.14 -4.53 21.48
CA VAL A 12 -34.00 -3.59 21.33
C VAL A 12 -33.43 -3.84 19.96
N ASP A 13 -33.55 -2.87 19.07
CA ASP A 13 -32.83 -2.87 17.82
C ASP A 13 -31.33 -2.80 18.17
N LEU A 14 -30.63 -3.91 17.96
CA LEU A 14 -29.16 -3.92 18.02
C LEU A 14 -28.72 -3.14 16.79
N ASN A 15 -28.22 -1.93 17.03
CA ASN A 15 -27.62 -1.10 15.99
C ASN A 15 -26.46 -1.88 15.37
N ASP A 16 -26.69 -2.45 14.21
CA ASP A 16 -25.68 -3.21 13.47
C ASP A 16 -24.53 -2.27 13.14
N ALA A 17 -23.30 -2.67 13.44
CA ALA A 17 -22.11 -1.92 13.08
C ALA A 17 -22.13 -1.61 11.58
N LYS A 18 -22.01 -0.32 11.23
CA LYS A 18 -22.05 0.11 9.83
C LYS A 18 -20.86 -0.48 9.07
N SER A 19 -21.11 -0.92 7.85
CA SER A 19 -20.06 -1.38 6.97
C SER A 19 -19.17 -0.20 6.55
N VAL A 20 -17.86 -0.31 6.79
CA VAL A 20 -16.88 0.73 6.49
C VAL A 20 -15.89 0.24 5.43
N GLN A 21 -15.62 1.08 4.45
CA GLN A 21 -14.67 0.80 3.38
C GLN A 21 -13.47 1.75 3.49
N VAL A 22 -12.27 1.21 3.25
CA VAL A 22 -11.03 1.97 3.27
C VAL A 22 -10.36 1.91 1.91
N TYR A 23 -10.11 3.09 1.33
CA TYR A 23 -9.34 3.26 0.10
C TYR A 23 -8.06 4.04 0.38
N PHE A 24 -7.12 4.04 -0.56
CA PHE A 24 -5.87 4.78 -0.42
C PHE A 24 -5.62 5.64 -1.64
N THR A 25 -5.12 6.84 -1.41
CA THR A 25 -4.57 7.72 -2.45
C THR A 25 -3.13 8.05 -2.12
N ALA A 26 -2.30 8.27 -3.14
CA ALA A 26 -0.89 8.55 -2.99
C ALA A 26 -0.52 9.81 -3.76
N SER A 27 0.23 10.73 -3.14
CA SER A 27 0.64 11.98 -3.77
C SER A 27 1.60 11.80 -4.94
N GLN A 28 2.40 10.72 -4.91
CA GLN A 28 3.37 10.38 -5.96
C GLN A 28 3.04 9.03 -6.63
N GLY A 29 1.80 8.50 -6.40
CA GLY A 29 1.39 7.19 -6.91
C GLY A 29 1.90 6.02 -6.09
N PHE A 30 1.57 4.81 -6.54
CA PHE A 30 1.91 3.55 -5.88
C PHE A 30 3.10 2.84 -6.54
N SER A 31 3.97 3.59 -7.19
CA SER A 31 5.20 3.06 -7.76
C SER A 31 6.32 4.10 -7.76
N GLN A 32 7.55 3.61 -7.68
CA GLN A 32 8.76 4.41 -7.83
C GLN A 32 9.69 3.75 -8.85
N GLY A 33 10.06 4.48 -9.89
CA GLY A 33 11.07 4.05 -10.85
C GLY A 33 12.48 4.18 -10.26
N TYR A 34 13.35 3.22 -10.53
CA TYR A 34 14.76 3.27 -10.21
C TYR A 34 15.59 2.90 -11.44
N ASN A 35 16.48 3.78 -11.85
CA ASN A 35 17.44 3.52 -12.91
C ASN A 35 18.80 3.18 -12.28
N PRO A 36 19.26 1.92 -12.36
CA PRO A 36 20.53 1.50 -11.77
C PRO A 36 21.76 2.08 -12.50
N ASP A 37 21.65 2.41 -13.80
CA ASP A 37 22.75 2.92 -14.59
C ASP A 37 23.13 4.36 -14.17
N THR A 38 22.14 5.15 -13.77
CA THR A 38 22.31 6.55 -13.34
C THR A 38 22.11 6.74 -11.85
N ASN A 39 21.72 5.69 -11.12
CA ASN A 39 21.33 5.73 -9.70
C ASN A 39 20.24 6.78 -9.40
N VAL A 40 19.29 6.96 -10.33
CA VAL A 40 18.21 7.95 -10.21
C VAL A 40 16.90 7.27 -9.84
N TYR A 41 16.19 7.88 -8.90
CA TYR A 41 14.83 7.51 -8.49
C TYR A 41 13.81 8.52 -9.03
N THR A 42 12.67 8.04 -9.55
CA THR A 42 11.60 8.89 -10.07
C THR A 42 10.22 8.35 -9.63
N PRO A 43 9.45 9.12 -8.86
CA PRO A 43 9.82 10.34 -8.15
C PRO A 43 10.89 10.11 -7.07
N ASN A 44 11.63 11.17 -6.68
CA ASN A 44 12.64 11.08 -5.62
C ASN A 44 12.00 11.42 -4.27
N TYR A 45 11.69 10.42 -3.45
CA TYR A 45 10.96 10.60 -2.19
C TYR A 45 11.70 11.46 -1.15
N PRO A 46 13.03 11.43 -0.98
CA PRO A 46 13.75 12.38 -0.12
C PRO A 46 13.48 13.86 -0.41
N THR A 47 13.14 14.19 -1.65
CA THR A 47 12.85 15.58 -2.04
C THR A 47 11.37 15.89 -2.15
N GLN A 48 10.54 14.90 -2.43
CA GLN A 48 9.12 15.08 -2.76
C GLN A 48 8.18 14.21 -1.94
N ASN A 49 8.58 13.65 -0.85
CA ASN A 49 7.81 12.73 -0.01
C ASN A 49 6.58 12.10 -0.71
N ASN A 50 6.38 10.82 -0.59
CA ASN A 50 5.13 10.21 -1.03
C ASN A 50 4.16 10.10 0.15
N THR A 51 3.07 10.86 0.11
CA THR A 51 2.06 10.89 1.17
C THR A 51 0.88 10.00 0.78
N ILE A 52 0.66 8.95 1.56
CA ILE A 52 -0.45 8.02 1.38
C ILE A 52 -1.58 8.43 2.31
N THR A 53 -2.73 8.73 1.75
CA THR A 53 -3.92 9.18 2.47
C THR A 53 -4.97 8.07 2.46
N PRO A 54 -5.33 7.52 3.64
CA PRO A 54 -6.49 6.66 3.74
C PRO A 54 -7.77 7.48 3.49
N LYS A 55 -8.74 6.86 2.84
CA LYS A 55 -10.08 7.39 2.61
C LYS A 55 -11.07 6.41 3.21
N VAL A 56 -11.79 6.85 4.21
CA VAL A 56 -12.71 6.03 5.01
C VAL A 56 -14.13 6.45 4.72
N TYR A 57 -14.97 5.52 4.27
CA TYR A 57 -16.37 5.78 3.95
C TYR A 57 -17.28 4.77 4.62
N GLU A 58 -18.40 5.22 5.17
CA GLU A 58 -19.52 4.34 5.56
C GLU A 58 -20.33 3.92 4.33
N SER A 59 -20.89 2.72 4.39
CA SER A 59 -21.80 2.25 3.33
C SER A 59 -23.02 3.17 3.24
N GLY A 60 -23.26 3.72 2.05
CA GLY A 60 -24.36 4.65 1.80
C GLY A 60 -24.09 6.12 2.14
N ASP A 61 -22.89 6.45 2.64
CA ASP A 61 -22.44 7.84 2.86
C ASP A 61 -21.26 8.18 1.95
N ALA A 62 -21.36 9.34 1.26
CA ALA A 62 -20.30 9.86 0.42
C ALA A 62 -19.29 10.73 1.19
N THR A 63 -19.52 10.95 2.48
CA THR A 63 -18.67 11.77 3.35
C THR A 63 -17.43 10.99 3.78
N GLU A 64 -16.27 11.62 3.78
CA GLU A 64 -15.01 11.02 4.22
C GLU A 64 -14.88 11.12 5.74
N HIS A 65 -14.57 10.02 6.43
CA HIS A 65 -14.62 9.86 7.88
C HIS A 65 -13.26 9.58 8.54
N LEU A 66 -12.12 9.80 7.91
CA LEU A 66 -10.80 9.57 8.52
C LEU A 66 -10.62 10.33 9.85
N ALA A 67 -11.30 11.48 9.99
CA ALA A 67 -11.28 12.25 11.23
C ALA A 67 -11.76 11.44 12.44
N ASN A 68 -12.74 10.55 12.24
CA ASN A 68 -13.35 9.70 13.28
C ASN A 68 -12.50 8.45 13.61
N CYS A 69 -11.36 8.27 12.96
CA CYS A 69 -10.45 7.16 13.25
C CYS A 69 -9.50 7.53 14.40
N THR A 70 -9.24 6.58 15.28
CA THR A 70 -8.24 6.65 16.35
C THR A 70 -7.29 5.47 16.27
N ASN A 71 -6.23 5.45 17.07
CA ASN A 71 -5.27 4.34 17.13
C ASN A 71 -4.74 3.90 15.74
N VAL A 72 -4.44 4.88 14.89
CA VAL A 72 -3.95 4.62 13.52
C VAL A 72 -2.55 4.01 13.55
N VAL A 73 -2.42 2.86 12.91
CA VAL A 73 -1.16 2.12 12.75
C VAL A 73 -0.98 1.73 11.29
N TYR A 74 0.20 2.00 10.76
CA TYR A 74 0.67 1.43 9.50
C TYR A 74 1.73 0.39 9.77
N THR A 75 1.58 -0.79 9.21
CA THR A 75 2.62 -1.83 9.26
C THR A 75 3.30 -1.88 7.91
N VAL A 76 4.55 -1.42 7.86
CA VAL A 76 5.37 -1.36 6.63
C VAL A 76 6.37 -2.51 6.67
N ASN A 77 6.23 -3.48 5.75
CA ASN A 77 7.04 -4.70 5.71
C ASN A 77 7.21 -5.36 7.09
N GLY A 78 6.13 -5.45 7.88
CA GLY A 78 6.11 -6.04 9.21
C GLY A 78 6.50 -5.10 10.35
N THR A 79 6.94 -3.87 10.08
CA THR A 79 7.29 -2.88 11.11
C THR A 79 6.14 -1.88 11.32
N ALA A 80 5.68 -1.74 12.56
CA ALA A 80 4.62 -0.80 12.90
C ALA A 80 5.14 0.65 12.94
N ILE A 81 4.46 1.54 12.24
CA ILE A 81 4.70 2.99 12.19
C ILE A 81 3.43 3.70 12.69
N THR A 82 3.59 4.50 13.72
CA THR A 82 2.53 5.31 14.34
C THR A 82 3.01 6.76 14.45
N ALA A 83 2.15 7.65 14.93
CA ALA A 83 2.55 9.03 15.19
C ALA A 83 3.72 9.17 16.19
N SER A 84 3.90 8.17 17.09
CA SER A 84 4.96 8.14 18.09
C SER A 84 6.19 7.32 17.69
N THR A 85 6.09 6.45 16.68
CA THR A 85 7.17 5.54 16.23
C THR A 85 7.69 5.88 14.84
N ASN A 86 7.79 7.17 14.52
CA ASN A 86 8.34 7.66 13.26
C ASN A 86 9.84 7.34 13.15
N ASN A 87 10.30 7.10 11.92
CA ASN A 87 11.72 6.86 11.63
C ASN A 87 12.22 7.71 10.45
N ALA A 88 13.46 7.49 10.02
CA ALA A 88 14.06 8.27 8.94
C ALA A 88 13.30 8.14 7.60
N ASN A 89 12.74 6.95 7.31
CA ASN A 89 12.09 6.65 6.03
C ASN A 89 10.56 6.79 6.07
N TYR A 90 9.95 6.66 7.24
CA TYR A 90 8.48 6.64 7.38
C TYR A 90 8.03 7.49 8.55
N ALA A 91 6.91 8.18 8.38
CA ALA A 91 6.25 8.93 9.43
C ALA A 91 4.73 8.87 9.29
N VAL A 92 4.02 8.98 10.40
CA VAL A 92 2.57 9.26 10.39
C VAL A 92 2.39 10.72 10.82
N ASN A 93 1.77 11.53 9.95
CA ASN A 93 1.54 12.94 10.23
C ASN A 93 0.26 13.18 11.05
N ALA A 94 0.03 14.43 11.46
CA ALA A 94 -1.16 14.82 12.24
C ALA A 94 -2.49 14.56 11.49
N ALA A 95 -2.47 14.51 10.16
CA ALA A 95 -3.63 14.15 9.33
C ALA A 95 -3.81 12.63 9.18
N LYS A 96 -3.14 11.82 10.00
CA LYS A 96 -3.20 10.34 10.00
C LYS A 96 -2.75 9.70 8.69
N GLN A 97 -1.91 10.37 7.91
CA GLN A 97 -1.38 9.91 6.63
C GLN A 97 0.00 9.29 6.82
N LEU A 98 0.31 8.24 6.07
CA LEU A 98 1.67 7.70 6.00
C LEU A 98 2.52 8.54 5.04
N VAL A 99 3.64 9.06 5.52
CA VAL A 99 4.62 9.82 4.74
C VAL A 99 5.83 8.94 4.50
N ILE A 100 6.09 8.58 3.25
CA ILE A 100 7.29 7.86 2.81
C ILE A 100 8.33 8.90 2.40
N LYS A 101 9.45 8.94 3.14
CA LYS A 101 10.52 9.93 2.99
C LYS A 101 11.77 9.38 2.31
N GLY A 102 11.96 8.06 2.38
CA GLY A 102 13.09 7.37 1.79
C GLY A 102 12.76 6.72 0.45
N ASN A 103 13.73 6.69 -0.48
CA ASN A 103 13.60 5.93 -1.71
C ASN A 103 13.50 4.43 -1.42
N LEU A 104 12.73 3.72 -2.26
CA LEU A 104 12.49 2.31 -2.10
C LEU A 104 13.73 1.48 -2.46
N THR A 105 14.14 0.60 -1.58
CA THR A 105 15.14 -0.44 -1.87
C THR A 105 14.49 -1.74 -2.34
N THR A 106 13.27 -2.00 -1.88
CA THR A 106 12.41 -3.13 -2.24
C THR A 106 10.96 -2.65 -2.33
N ASP A 107 10.06 -3.49 -2.80
CA ASP A 107 8.63 -3.22 -2.73
C ASP A 107 8.18 -3.04 -1.28
N LEU A 108 7.24 -2.12 -1.06
CA LEU A 108 6.61 -1.93 0.24
C LEU A 108 5.24 -2.58 0.27
N ASN A 109 5.04 -3.50 1.20
CA ASN A 109 3.73 -4.01 1.57
C ASN A 109 3.28 -3.29 2.83
N VAL A 110 2.17 -2.60 2.74
CA VAL A 110 1.67 -1.76 3.83
C VAL A 110 0.26 -2.21 4.22
N THR A 111 0.06 -2.41 5.52
CA THR A 111 -1.25 -2.63 6.11
C THR A 111 -1.60 -1.41 6.97
N PHE A 112 -2.80 -0.90 6.81
CA PHE A 112 -3.38 0.15 7.64
C PHE A 112 -4.40 -0.48 8.59
N THR A 113 -4.40 -0.07 9.85
CA THR A 113 -5.43 -0.41 10.83
C THR A 113 -5.77 0.81 11.67
N ALA A 114 -7.04 0.94 12.03
CA ALA A 114 -7.53 1.99 12.92
C ALA A 114 -8.79 1.54 13.67
N ASP A 115 -9.11 2.26 14.75
CA ASP A 115 -10.39 2.17 15.43
C ASP A 115 -11.28 3.31 14.90
N TYR A 116 -12.35 2.96 14.21
CA TYR A 116 -13.34 3.88 13.68
C TYR A 116 -14.49 4.05 14.69
N ILE A 117 -14.89 5.28 14.95
CA ILE A 117 -16.01 5.63 15.85
C ILE A 117 -17.11 6.26 15.00
N ASP A 118 -18.24 5.60 14.93
CA ASP A 118 -19.41 6.09 14.19
C ASP A 118 -20.20 7.18 14.94
N ALA A 119 -21.27 7.67 14.33
CA ALA A 119 -22.14 8.69 14.93
C ALA A 119 -22.87 8.22 16.21
N ASP A 120 -23.05 6.91 16.37
CA ASP A 120 -23.68 6.29 17.53
C ASP A 120 -22.66 5.93 18.63
N HIS A 121 -21.39 6.39 18.47
CA HIS A 121 -20.26 6.12 19.36
C HIS A 121 -19.86 4.63 19.45
N ILE A 122 -20.21 3.83 18.45
CA ILE A 122 -19.77 2.44 18.34
C ILE A 122 -18.38 2.41 17.72
N THR A 123 -17.45 1.71 18.35
CA THR A 123 -16.10 1.55 17.87
C THR A 123 -15.96 0.26 17.08
N SER A 124 -15.50 0.38 15.83
CA SER A 124 -15.21 -0.75 14.94
C SER A 124 -13.76 -0.74 14.52
N LYS A 125 -13.11 -1.91 14.45
CA LYS A 125 -11.79 -2.03 13.86
C LYS A 125 -11.90 -2.06 12.35
N ILE A 126 -11.19 -1.14 11.70
CA ILE A 126 -11.14 -1.06 10.24
C ILE A 126 -9.70 -1.26 9.76
N GLY A 127 -9.55 -1.62 8.50
CA GLY A 127 -8.23 -1.76 7.91
C GLY A 127 -8.27 -1.95 6.41
N GLY A 128 -7.09 -1.88 5.83
CA GLY A 128 -6.86 -2.11 4.41
C GLY A 128 -5.38 -2.33 4.14
N SER A 129 -5.05 -2.78 2.95
CA SER A 129 -3.66 -2.98 2.54
C SER A 129 -3.42 -2.42 1.15
N PHE A 130 -2.18 -2.03 0.89
CA PHE A 130 -1.71 -1.59 -0.42
C PHE A 130 -0.22 -1.91 -0.55
N ALA A 131 0.29 -1.86 -1.78
CA ALA A 131 1.70 -1.98 -2.05
C ALA A 131 2.21 -0.74 -2.78
N VAL A 132 3.47 -0.37 -2.55
CA VAL A 132 4.19 0.60 -3.37
C VAL A 132 5.35 -0.13 -4.04
N ILE A 133 5.31 -0.20 -5.36
CA ILE A 133 6.19 -1.06 -6.17
C ILE A 133 7.44 -0.30 -6.58
N ARG A 134 8.61 -0.92 -6.44
CA ARG A 134 9.86 -0.43 -6.99
C ARG A 134 10.07 -0.98 -8.39
N ASN A 135 9.89 -0.13 -9.40
CA ASN A 135 10.12 -0.49 -10.79
C ASN A 135 11.59 -0.23 -11.16
N VAL A 136 12.34 -1.28 -11.45
CA VAL A 136 13.72 -1.15 -11.94
C VAL A 136 13.68 -1.00 -13.47
N THR A 137 14.17 0.13 -13.96
CA THR A 137 14.24 0.42 -15.40
C THR A 137 15.71 0.57 -15.78
N SER A 138 16.31 -0.48 -16.37
CA SER A 138 17.63 -0.36 -16.99
C SER A 138 17.47 0.19 -18.40
N GLY A 139 18.20 1.25 -18.71
CA GLY A 139 18.25 1.81 -20.07
C GLY A 139 19.20 1.05 -21.02
N ALA A 140 20.03 0.15 -20.47
CA ALA A 140 20.99 -0.62 -21.28
C ALA A 140 20.34 -1.90 -21.82
N LEU A 141 19.99 -1.87 -23.09
CA LEU A 141 19.64 -3.08 -23.85
C LEU A 141 20.95 -3.76 -24.28
N PHE A 142 21.37 -4.81 -23.56
CA PHE A 142 22.49 -5.61 -23.99
C PHE A 142 22.02 -6.56 -25.10
N SER A 143 22.44 -6.32 -26.34
CA SER A 143 22.30 -7.27 -27.45
C SER A 143 23.60 -8.03 -27.59
N VAL A 144 23.59 -9.33 -27.34
CA VAL A 144 24.70 -10.22 -27.64
C VAL A 144 24.46 -10.80 -29.03
N VAL A 145 25.20 -10.36 -29.99
CA VAL A 145 25.21 -10.95 -31.36
C VAL A 145 26.34 -11.98 -31.40
N LEU A 146 25.98 -13.26 -31.42
CA LEU A 146 26.93 -14.33 -31.71
C LEU A 146 27.13 -14.40 -33.21
N THR A 147 28.30 -13.94 -33.66
CA THR A 147 28.72 -14.11 -35.07
C THR A 147 29.67 -15.30 -35.17
N CYS A 148 29.34 -16.23 -36.05
CA CYS A 148 30.26 -17.29 -36.42
C CYS A 148 30.94 -16.85 -37.74
N PRO A 149 32.22 -16.44 -37.71
CA PRO A 149 32.91 -15.92 -38.91
C PRO A 149 33.04 -16.95 -40.04
N LYS A 150 32.86 -18.23 -39.74
CA LYS A 150 32.95 -19.34 -40.71
C LYS A 150 31.59 -19.99 -41.02
N GLY A 151 30.48 -19.33 -40.63
CA GLY A 151 29.12 -19.85 -40.86
C GLY A 151 28.70 -20.92 -39.83
N ASN A 152 27.38 -21.21 -39.83
CA ASN A 152 26.77 -22.19 -38.89
C ASN A 152 26.84 -23.64 -39.43
N ILE A 153 27.68 -23.91 -40.45
CA ILE A 153 27.77 -25.22 -41.06
C ILE A 153 29.08 -25.85 -40.63
N PHE A 154 28.99 -26.96 -39.91
CA PHE A 154 30.14 -27.81 -39.67
C PHE A 154 30.47 -28.58 -40.94
N ASP A 155 31.57 -28.23 -41.55
CA ASP A 155 32.10 -29.01 -42.68
C ASP A 155 32.84 -30.23 -42.12
N ALA A 156 32.40 -31.42 -42.51
CA ALA A 156 33.00 -32.68 -42.08
C ALA A 156 34.48 -32.81 -42.52
N ALA A 157 34.92 -31.98 -43.47
CA ALA A 157 36.32 -31.95 -43.93
C ALA A 157 37.26 -31.16 -42.98
N HIS A 158 36.71 -30.35 -42.07
CA HIS A 158 37.49 -29.54 -41.12
C HIS A 158 36.94 -29.64 -39.70
N PRO A 159 36.89 -30.85 -39.09
CA PRO A 159 36.44 -31.01 -37.73
C PRO A 159 37.48 -30.43 -36.76
N GLY A 160 37.16 -29.33 -36.13
CA GLY A 160 37.90 -28.85 -34.96
C GLY A 160 38.64 -27.53 -35.07
N ASN A 161 38.42 -26.71 -36.09
CA ASN A 161 39.01 -25.38 -36.15
C ASN A 161 37.98 -24.28 -35.80
N LEU A 162 37.58 -24.27 -34.54
CA LEU A 162 36.98 -23.11 -33.88
C LEU A 162 38.13 -22.33 -33.23
N THR A 163 38.73 -21.43 -33.92
CA THR A 163 39.65 -20.41 -33.38
C THR A 163 39.00 -19.05 -33.54
#